data_4e60cf77e79ffee009f4f8b9d12c3aee
#
_entry.id   4e60cf77e79ffee009f4f8b9d12c3aee
#
_cell.length_a   1.000
_cell.length_b   1.000
_cell.length_c   1.000
_cell.angle_alpha   90.00
_cell.angle_beta   90.00
_cell.angle_gamma   90.00
#
_symmetry.space_group_name_H-M   'P 1'
#
loop_
_entity.id
_entity.type
_entity.pdbx_description
1 polymer ?
#
loop_
_entity_poly.entity_id
_entity_poly.type
_entity_poly.pdbx_seq_one_letter_code
_entity_poly.pdbx_strand_id
1 'polypeptide(L)'
;AGVQNIYVADENDAIVAAALAVPVTLQGRTGNYLCLCGEGSLLLAGLLDTLCAHQKLRGAGFTVTVPADAAQAALLQDKGFAKAFALRCLPREVSRNLWSQAEFDTVTAKKLCELREQFWKDTVQLSPERMAVVLQELYARGATIVSNEHGYGIYFRREDTLYFVELMADDDRSAEVLMEAAREKEVIVERAVITVGAAQNLFLGEGTRQEYGMIRFDAEPFDVSESYLRLMLEN
;
A
#
# COMPACT_ATOMS: atom_id res chain seq x y z
N ALA A 1 -21.96 9.68 -4.80
CA ALA A 1 -21.21 9.12 -5.93
C ALA A 1 -20.34 7.89 -5.56
N GLY A 2 -20.58 7.20 -4.43
CA GLY A 2 -19.72 6.12 -3.94
C GLY A 2 -20.25 4.69 -4.14
N VAL A 3 -21.53 4.50 -4.31
CA VAL A 3 -22.18 3.17 -4.25
C VAL A 3 -21.93 2.27 -5.48
N GLN A 4 -21.41 2.80 -6.57
CA GLN A 4 -21.27 2.06 -7.84
C GLN A 4 -20.03 1.16 -7.95
N ASN A 5 -19.19 1.07 -6.94
CA ASN A 5 -17.95 0.31 -6.95
C ASN A 5 -17.91 -0.84 -5.94
N ILE A 6 -19.03 -1.14 -5.29
CA ILE A 6 -19.18 -2.26 -4.36
C ILE A 6 -19.97 -3.35 -5.08
N TYR A 7 -19.46 -4.56 -5.06
CA TYR A 7 -20.04 -5.77 -5.62
C TYR A 7 -20.16 -6.80 -4.51
N VAL A 8 -21.27 -7.49 -4.47
CA VAL A 8 -21.50 -8.55 -3.49
C VAL A 8 -22.02 -9.80 -4.20
N ALA A 9 -21.64 -10.95 -3.68
CA ALA A 9 -22.27 -12.22 -4.03
C ALA A 9 -22.99 -12.73 -2.79
N ASP A 10 -24.24 -13.11 -2.96
CA ASP A 10 -25.09 -13.66 -1.89
C ASP A 10 -25.48 -15.12 -2.19
N GLU A 11 -25.60 -15.90 -1.17
CA GLU A 11 -26.10 -17.26 -1.21
C GLU A 11 -27.04 -17.46 0.00
N ASN A 12 -28.27 -17.88 -0.26
CA ASN A 12 -29.29 -18.09 0.78
C ASN A 12 -29.51 -16.87 1.71
N ASP A 13 -29.59 -15.67 1.15
CA ASP A 13 -29.74 -14.39 1.86
C ASP A 13 -28.53 -13.99 2.73
N ALA A 14 -27.39 -14.64 2.57
CA ALA A 14 -26.12 -14.29 3.24
C ALA A 14 -25.09 -13.79 2.23
N ILE A 15 -24.40 -12.66 2.53
CA ILE A 15 -23.28 -12.19 1.74
C ILE A 15 -22.09 -13.12 1.99
N VAL A 16 -21.64 -13.82 0.93
CA VAL A 16 -20.53 -14.78 0.97
C VAL A 16 -19.26 -14.24 0.36
N ALA A 17 -19.35 -13.23 -0.51
CA ALA A 17 -18.22 -12.53 -1.04
C ALA A 17 -18.55 -11.07 -1.32
N ALA A 18 -17.57 -10.22 -1.18
CA ALA A 18 -17.66 -8.80 -1.52
C ALA A 18 -16.39 -8.33 -2.21
N ALA A 19 -16.52 -7.34 -3.09
CA ALA A 19 -15.43 -6.68 -3.75
C ALA A 19 -15.69 -5.17 -3.80
N LEU A 20 -14.65 -4.38 -3.53
CA LEU A 20 -14.66 -2.94 -3.65
C LEU A 20 -13.59 -2.51 -4.65
N ALA A 21 -13.99 -1.82 -5.71
CA ALA A 21 -13.07 -1.20 -6.66
C ALA A 21 -12.83 0.27 -6.29
N VAL A 22 -11.60 0.59 -5.91
CA VAL A 22 -11.17 1.95 -5.53
C VAL A 22 -10.39 2.55 -6.69
N PRO A 23 -10.83 3.66 -7.31
CA PRO A 23 -10.08 4.31 -8.38
C PRO A 23 -8.71 4.77 -7.92
N VAL A 24 -7.69 4.44 -8.74
CA VAL A 24 -6.27 4.78 -8.54
C VAL A 24 -5.65 5.28 -9.84
N THR A 25 -4.48 5.87 -9.73
CA THR A 25 -3.65 6.23 -10.89
C THR A 25 -2.26 5.60 -10.75
N LEU A 26 -1.64 5.29 -11.88
CA LEU A 26 -0.25 4.83 -12.00
C LEU A 26 0.33 5.33 -13.32
N GLN A 27 1.46 6.01 -13.30
CA GLN A 27 2.12 6.56 -14.48
C GLN A 27 1.16 7.39 -15.36
N GLY A 28 0.28 8.22 -14.72
CA GLY A 28 -0.72 9.03 -15.41
C GLY A 28 -1.90 8.27 -16.01
N ARG A 29 -1.97 6.96 -15.85
CA ARG A 29 -3.07 6.10 -16.32
C ARG A 29 -4.07 5.87 -15.20
N THR A 30 -5.35 5.71 -15.55
CA THR A 30 -6.42 5.42 -14.60
C THR A 30 -6.67 3.92 -14.50
N GLY A 31 -6.83 3.44 -13.28
CA GLY A 31 -7.14 2.05 -12.96
C GLY A 31 -7.92 1.94 -11.66
N ASN A 32 -8.00 0.73 -11.14
CA ASN A 32 -8.65 0.46 -9.86
C ASN A 32 -7.76 -0.40 -8.95
N TYR A 33 -7.80 -0.12 -7.66
CA TYR A 33 -7.38 -1.05 -6.62
C TYR A 33 -8.58 -1.87 -6.18
N LEU A 34 -8.41 -3.19 -6.13
CA LEU A 34 -9.46 -4.12 -5.79
C LEU A 34 -9.24 -4.66 -4.38
N CYS A 35 -10.16 -4.34 -3.46
CA CYS A 35 -10.28 -4.99 -2.17
C CYS A 35 -11.23 -6.18 -2.32
N LEU A 36 -10.80 -7.36 -1.90
CA LEU A 36 -11.57 -8.59 -1.96
C LEU A 36 -11.80 -9.12 -0.55
N CYS A 37 -13.03 -9.55 -0.29
CA CYS A 37 -13.43 -10.24 0.94
C CYS A 37 -14.26 -11.47 0.57
N GLY A 38 -13.99 -12.60 1.21
CA GLY A 38 -14.63 -13.87 0.95
C GLY A 38 -13.63 -14.98 0.67
N GLU A 39 -13.98 -16.20 1.01
CA GLU A 39 -13.16 -17.37 0.75
C GLU A 39 -13.24 -17.76 -0.74
N GLY A 40 -12.16 -18.39 -1.27
CA GLY A 40 -11.98 -18.74 -2.68
C GLY A 40 -13.04 -19.69 -3.23
N SER A 41 -14.24 -19.18 -3.48
CA SER A 41 -15.40 -19.91 -3.97
C SER A 41 -15.66 -19.61 -5.44
N LEU A 42 -16.46 -20.44 -6.09
CA LEU A 42 -17.00 -20.18 -7.45
C LEU A 42 -17.71 -18.82 -7.52
N LEU A 43 -18.32 -18.37 -6.41
CA LEU A 43 -19.01 -17.09 -6.30
C LEU A 43 -18.03 -15.91 -6.35
N LEU A 44 -16.88 -16.00 -5.67
CA LEU A 44 -15.83 -14.99 -5.76
C LEU A 44 -15.27 -14.92 -7.17
N ALA A 45 -15.09 -16.06 -7.85
CA ALA A 45 -14.64 -16.09 -9.25
C ALA A 45 -15.63 -15.40 -10.20
N GLY A 46 -16.93 -15.65 -10.05
CA GLY A 46 -17.99 -15.00 -10.85
C GLY A 46 -18.10 -13.49 -10.55
N LEU A 47 -17.92 -13.11 -9.28
CA LEU A 47 -17.89 -11.72 -8.85
C LEU A 47 -16.73 -10.96 -9.50
N LEU A 48 -15.53 -11.57 -9.54
CA LEU A 48 -14.34 -11.01 -10.21
C LEU A 48 -14.57 -10.82 -11.69
N ASP A 49 -15.16 -11.79 -12.41
CA ASP A 49 -15.47 -11.68 -13.83
C ASP A 49 -16.40 -10.50 -14.12
N THR A 50 -17.47 -10.39 -13.33
CA THR A 50 -18.44 -9.29 -13.43
C THR A 50 -17.80 -7.93 -13.16
N LEU A 51 -17.02 -7.84 -12.08
CA LEU A 51 -16.34 -6.60 -11.70
C LEU A 51 -15.36 -6.18 -12.80
N CYS A 52 -14.50 -7.08 -13.25
CA CYS A 52 -13.49 -6.79 -14.26
C CYS A 52 -14.13 -6.34 -15.59
N ALA A 53 -15.22 -6.98 -16.01
CA ALA A 53 -15.98 -6.57 -17.20
C ALA A 53 -16.54 -5.15 -17.03
N HIS A 54 -17.12 -4.82 -15.87
CA HIS A 54 -17.65 -3.50 -15.59
C HIS A 54 -16.56 -2.43 -15.53
N GLN A 55 -15.40 -2.71 -14.93
CA GLN A 55 -14.30 -1.74 -14.84
C GLN A 55 -13.71 -1.44 -16.23
N LYS A 56 -13.57 -2.45 -17.07
CA LYS A 56 -13.17 -2.29 -18.48
C LYS A 56 -14.15 -1.38 -19.25
N LEU A 57 -15.46 -1.61 -19.11
CA LEU A 57 -16.50 -0.77 -19.75
C LEU A 57 -16.46 0.69 -19.27
N ARG A 58 -15.95 0.95 -18.05
CA ARG A 58 -15.76 2.29 -17.50
C ARG A 58 -14.43 2.93 -17.87
N GLY A 59 -13.62 2.28 -18.71
CA GLY A 59 -12.36 2.79 -19.22
C GLY A 59 -11.20 2.66 -18.24
N ALA A 60 -11.28 1.78 -17.25
CA ALA A 60 -10.13 1.44 -16.42
C ALA A 60 -9.09 0.71 -17.29
N GLY A 61 -7.86 1.20 -17.31
CA GLY A 61 -6.78 0.62 -18.10
C GLY A 61 -6.11 -0.57 -17.40
N PHE A 62 -6.21 -0.63 -16.07
CA PHE A 62 -5.64 -1.70 -15.26
C PHE A 62 -6.40 -1.89 -13.95
N THR A 63 -6.22 -3.04 -13.35
CA THR A 63 -6.69 -3.36 -11.99
C THR A 63 -5.53 -3.94 -11.18
N VAL A 64 -5.27 -3.39 -10.00
CA VAL A 64 -4.28 -3.90 -9.05
C VAL A 64 -4.96 -4.42 -7.79
N THR A 65 -4.33 -5.40 -7.13
CA THR A 65 -4.84 -5.97 -5.87
C THR A 65 -3.70 -6.60 -5.07
N VAL A 66 -3.93 -6.78 -3.78
CA VAL A 66 -3.06 -7.56 -2.90
C VAL A 66 -3.84 -8.79 -2.45
N PRO A 67 -3.42 -10.00 -2.82
CA PRO A 67 -4.10 -11.22 -2.38
C PRO A 67 -3.92 -11.43 -0.88
N ALA A 68 -4.98 -11.86 -0.20
CA ALA A 68 -4.95 -12.14 1.23
C ALA A 68 -4.15 -13.42 1.56
N ASP A 69 -4.18 -14.40 0.64
CA ASP A 69 -3.52 -15.69 0.80
C ASP A 69 -3.15 -16.32 -0.56
N ALA A 70 -2.54 -17.51 -0.51
CA ALA A 70 -2.11 -18.24 -1.70
C ALA A 70 -3.30 -18.73 -2.56
N ALA A 71 -4.44 -19.07 -1.95
CA ALA A 71 -5.62 -19.51 -2.69
C ALA A 71 -6.24 -18.37 -3.49
N GLN A 72 -6.34 -17.18 -2.88
CA GLN A 72 -6.79 -15.98 -3.57
C GLN A 72 -5.81 -15.55 -4.66
N ALA A 73 -4.49 -15.67 -4.43
CA ALA A 73 -3.48 -15.41 -5.44
C ALA A 73 -3.62 -16.35 -6.65
N ALA A 74 -3.87 -17.64 -6.44
CA ALA A 74 -4.11 -18.62 -7.51
C ALA A 74 -5.37 -18.27 -8.30
N LEU A 75 -6.48 -17.96 -7.62
CA LEU A 75 -7.72 -17.52 -8.27
C LEU A 75 -7.49 -16.26 -9.13
N LEU A 76 -6.77 -15.27 -8.62
CA LEU A 76 -6.44 -14.05 -9.35
C LEU A 76 -5.59 -14.36 -10.61
N GLN A 77 -4.63 -15.28 -10.51
CA GLN A 77 -3.84 -15.72 -11.69
C GLN A 77 -4.74 -16.34 -12.77
N ASP A 78 -5.68 -17.19 -12.38
CA ASP A 78 -6.66 -17.79 -13.32
C ASP A 78 -7.54 -16.73 -13.99
N LYS A 79 -7.73 -15.57 -13.33
CA LYS A 79 -8.46 -14.41 -13.86
C LYS A 79 -7.56 -13.41 -14.60
N GLY A 80 -6.33 -13.79 -14.92
CA GLY A 80 -5.40 -12.99 -15.73
C GLY A 80 -4.61 -11.92 -14.98
N PHE A 81 -4.57 -11.97 -13.63
CA PHE A 81 -3.67 -11.14 -12.85
C PHE A 81 -2.27 -11.74 -12.84
N ALA A 82 -1.26 -10.92 -13.01
CA ALA A 82 0.15 -11.29 -12.89
C ALA A 82 0.76 -10.66 -11.64
N LYS A 83 1.70 -11.34 -11.01
CA LYS A 83 2.54 -10.77 -9.95
C LYS A 83 3.35 -9.62 -10.52
N ALA A 84 3.31 -8.46 -9.89
CA ALA A 84 3.95 -7.27 -10.42
C ALA A 84 4.65 -6.42 -9.35
N PHE A 85 4.17 -6.46 -8.12
CA PHE A 85 4.71 -5.63 -7.05
C PHE A 85 5.33 -6.50 -5.97
N ALA A 86 6.48 -6.06 -5.46
CA ALA A 86 7.16 -6.72 -4.37
C ALA A 86 7.64 -5.68 -3.35
N LEU A 87 7.76 -6.12 -2.11
CA LEU A 87 8.29 -5.33 -1.00
C LEU A 87 9.56 -6.00 -0.46
N ARG A 88 10.37 -5.23 0.27
CA ARG A 88 11.46 -5.75 1.10
C ARG A 88 11.15 -5.42 2.56
N CYS A 89 11.33 -6.41 3.42
CA CYS A 89 11.17 -6.28 4.86
C CYS A 89 12.55 -6.34 5.53
N LEU A 90 12.90 -5.30 6.27
CA LEU A 90 14.22 -5.11 6.88
C LEU A 90 14.08 -4.95 8.40
N PRO A 91 14.50 -5.93 9.22
CA PRO A 91 14.66 -5.71 10.66
C PRO A 91 15.94 -4.91 10.92
N ARG A 92 15.89 -3.93 11.82
CA ARG A 92 17.01 -3.09 12.21
C ARG A 92 17.00 -2.76 13.70
N GLU A 93 18.17 -2.57 14.27
CA GLU A 93 18.31 -1.82 15.52
C GLU A 93 18.23 -0.32 15.22
N VAL A 94 17.59 0.45 16.08
CA VAL A 94 17.41 1.87 15.89
C VAL A 94 18.25 2.64 16.91
N SER A 95 19.20 3.40 16.40
CA SER A 95 20.07 4.25 17.21
C SER A 95 19.30 5.39 17.88
N ARG A 96 19.79 5.83 19.00
CA ARG A 96 19.30 6.98 19.71
C ARG A 96 20.03 8.23 19.25
N ASN A 97 19.29 9.26 18.86
CA ASN A 97 19.88 10.52 18.46
C ASN A 97 18.95 11.69 18.85
N LEU A 98 19.28 12.35 19.96
CA LEU A 98 18.52 13.47 20.51
C LEU A 98 18.47 14.71 19.59
N TRP A 99 19.29 14.73 18.54
CA TRP A 99 19.38 15.84 17.58
C TRP A 99 18.61 15.57 16.29
N SER A 100 17.99 14.40 16.17
CA SER A 100 17.15 14.10 15.00
C SER A 100 15.93 15.00 14.99
N GLN A 101 15.83 15.85 13.96
CA GLN A 101 14.72 16.78 13.78
C GLN A 101 13.68 16.18 12.82
N ALA A 102 12.46 16.06 13.31
CA ALA A 102 11.32 15.66 12.51
C ALA A 102 10.02 16.18 13.15
N GLU A 103 8.99 16.29 12.33
CA GLU A 103 7.64 16.59 12.74
C GLU A 103 6.81 15.30 12.81
N PHE A 104 5.79 15.31 13.67
CA PHE A 104 4.91 14.17 13.85
C PHE A 104 3.46 14.56 13.59
N ASP A 105 2.77 13.74 12.79
CA ASP A 105 1.34 13.85 12.51
C ASP A 105 0.89 15.20 11.91
N THR A 106 1.81 15.90 11.24
CA THR A 106 1.55 17.18 10.56
C THR A 106 1.18 17.01 9.07
N VAL A 107 1.44 15.82 8.51
CA VAL A 107 1.23 15.54 7.09
C VAL A 107 -0.25 15.35 6.79
N THR A 108 -0.80 16.22 5.95
CA THR A 108 -2.18 16.08 5.45
C THR A 108 -2.27 15.03 4.34
N ALA A 109 -3.48 14.53 4.06
CA ALA A 109 -3.72 13.57 2.97
C ALA A 109 -3.22 14.08 1.61
N LYS A 110 -3.46 15.36 1.31
CA LYS A 110 -2.97 15.99 0.08
C LYS A 110 -1.44 16.00 0.05
N LYS A 111 -0.82 16.43 1.14
CA LYS A 111 0.65 16.46 1.24
C LYS A 111 1.25 15.06 1.16
N LEU A 112 0.62 14.04 1.74
CA LEU A 112 1.08 12.67 1.62
C LEU A 112 1.06 12.17 0.16
N CYS A 113 -0.01 12.46 -0.60
CA CYS A 113 -0.05 12.15 -2.03
C CYS A 113 1.09 12.84 -2.80
N GLU A 114 1.36 14.12 -2.52
CA GLU A 114 2.46 14.88 -3.12
C GLU A 114 3.84 14.28 -2.78
N LEU A 115 4.06 13.91 -1.51
CA LEU A 115 5.30 13.29 -1.05
C LEU A 115 5.53 11.91 -1.70
N ARG A 116 4.49 11.09 -1.80
CA ARG A 116 4.58 9.80 -2.50
C ARG A 116 5.03 9.97 -3.94
N GLU A 117 4.46 10.93 -4.67
CA GLU A 117 4.84 11.23 -6.04
C GLU A 117 6.25 11.84 -6.15
N GLN A 118 6.65 12.66 -5.17
CA GLN A 118 7.97 13.25 -5.10
C GLN A 118 9.07 12.21 -4.90
N PHE A 119 8.90 11.31 -3.92
CA PHE A 119 9.92 10.30 -3.57
C PHE A 119 9.89 9.08 -4.49
N TRP A 120 8.74 8.79 -5.10
CA TRP A 120 8.61 7.68 -6.05
C TRP A 120 7.56 7.94 -7.11
N LYS A 121 7.99 8.38 -8.27
CA LYS A 121 7.14 8.80 -9.38
C LYS A 121 6.16 7.71 -9.86
N ASP A 122 6.58 6.44 -9.85
CA ASP A 122 5.78 5.31 -10.33
C ASP A 122 5.05 4.59 -9.18
N THR A 123 4.41 5.37 -8.31
CA THR A 123 3.61 4.89 -7.20
C THR A 123 2.14 4.80 -7.59
N VAL A 124 1.46 3.71 -7.21
CA VAL A 124 0.00 3.63 -7.28
C VAL A 124 -0.59 4.65 -6.31
N GLN A 125 -1.39 5.58 -6.82
CA GLN A 125 -1.90 6.74 -6.08
C GLN A 125 -3.41 6.70 -5.90
N LEU A 126 -3.84 7.08 -4.70
CA LEU A 126 -5.23 7.46 -4.40
C LEU A 126 -5.43 8.96 -4.62
N SER A 127 -6.67 9.38 -4.85
CA SER A 127 -6.98 10.81 -4.75
C SER A 127 -6.83 11.31 -3.30
N PRO A 128 -6.56 12.61 -3.06
CA PRO A 128 -6.43 13.15 -1.70
C PRO A 128 -7.63 12.87 -0.80
N GLU A 129 -8.86 12.85 -1.34
CA GLU A 129 -10.07 12.56 -0.57
C GLU A 129 -10.11 11.10 -0.09
N ARG A 130 -9.64 10.16 -0.92
CA ARG A 130 -9.55 8.75 -0.55
C ARG A 130 -8.38 8.49 0.40
N MET A 131 -7.25 9.17 0.17
CA MET A 131 -6.13 9.12 1.09
C MET A 131 -6.50 9.65 2.48
N ALA A 132 -7.39 10.65 2.57
CA ALA A 132 -7.89 11.13 3.86
C ALA A 132 -8.64 10.05 4.64
N VAL A 133 -9.43 9.20 3.96
CA VAL A 133 -10.09 8.06 4.62
C VAL A 133 -9.08 7.03 5.11
N VAL A 134 -8.05 6.73 4.29
CA VAL A 134 -6.97 5.81 4.69
C VAL A 134 -6.22 6.36 5.91
N LEU A 135 -5.85 7.64 5.90
CA LEU A 135 -5.16 8.27 7.04
C LEU A 135 -6.01 8.24 8.30
N GLN A 136 -7.31 8.52 8.19
CA GLN A 136 -8.21 8.45 9.34
C GLN A 136 -8.21 7.05 9.96
N GLU A 137 -8.26 6.01 9.14
CA GLU A 137 -8.23 4.62 9.59
C GLU A 137 -6.86 4.26 10.20
N LEU A 138 -5.75 4.70 9.59
CA LEU A 138 -4.41 4.49 10.13
C LEU A 138 -4.25 5.12 11.52
N TYR A 139 -4.67 6.37 11.69
CA TYR A 139 -4.65 7.04 12.99
C TYR A 139 -5.56 6.36 14.01
N ALA A 140 -6.75 5.90 13.61
CA ALA A 140 -7.64 5.16 14.49
C ALA A 140 -7.04 3.85 14.99
N ARG A 141 -6.13 3.24 14.21
CA ARG A 141 -5.36 2.04 14.57
C ARG A 141 -4.05 2.36 15.32
N GLY A 142 -3.75 3.63 15.57
CA GLY A 142 -2.56 4.07 16.31
C GLY A 142 -1.30 4.25 15.47
N ALA A 143 -1.44 4.50 14.16
CA ALA A 143 -0.31 4.89 13.33
C ALA A 143 0.20 6.27 13.72
N THR A 144 1.49 6.50 13.53
CA THR A 144 2.15 7.81 13.62
C THR A 144 2.86 8.09 12.31
N ILE A 145 2.80 9.33 11.84
CA ILE A 145 3.55 9.80 10.69
C ILE A 145 4.70 10.68 11.19
N VAL A 146 5.92 10.29 10.87
CA VAL A 146 7.13 11.10 11.07
C VAL A 146 7.54 11.69 9.74
N SER A 147 7.93 12.97 9.70
CA SER A 147 8.35 13.63 8.45
C SER A 147 9.35 14.76 8.69
N ASN A 148 10.15 15.05 7.68
CA ASN A 148 10.98 16.23 7.54
C ASN A 148 11.09 16.62 6.07
N GLU A 149 12.00 17.54 5.71
CA GLU A 149 12.20 17.97 4.32
C GLU A 149 12.79 16.87 3.41
N HIS A 150 13.41 15.82 3.99
CA HIS A 150 14.13 14.75 3.28
C HIS A 150 13.36 13.42 3.22
N GLY A 151 12.14 13.36 3.80
CA GLY A 151 11.37 12.13 3.75
C GLY A 151 10.21 12.08 4.74
N TYR A 152 9.55 10.94 4.75
CA TYR A 152 8.52 10.61 5.72
C TYR A 152 8.46 9.10 5.98
N GLY A 153 7.89 8.75 7.13
CA GLY A 153 7.59 7.36 7.48
C GLY A 153 6.24 7.24 8.18
N ILE A 154 5.51 6.17 7.89
CA ILE A 154 4.28 5.81 8.58
C ILE A 154 4.59 4.56 9.39
N TYR A 155 4.43 4.64 10.71
CA TYR A 155 4.75 3.51 11.58
C TYR A 155 3.69 3.25 12.63
N PHE A 156 3.68 1.99 13.10
CA PHE A 156 2.99 1.56 14.31
C PHE A 156 4.03 1.16 15.35
N ARG A 157 3.76 1.48 16.60
CA ARG A 157 4.51 0.92 17.70
C ARG A 157 3.81 -0.32 18.24
N ARG A 158 4.57 -1.41 18.40
CA ARG A 158 4.15 -2.60 19.11
C ARG A 158 5.26 -3.01 20.07
N GLU A 159 4.99 -2.96 21.37
CA GLU A 159 5.97 -3.25 22.41
C GLU A 159 7.23 -2.39 22.27
N ASP A 160 8.39 -2.99 22.02
CA ASP A 160 9.71 -2.37 21.85
C ASP A 160 10.11 -2.16 20.38
N THR A 161 9.19 -2.37 19.44
CA THR A 161 9.48 -2.36 18.01
C THR A 161 8.61 -1.35 17.27
N LEU A 162 9.25 -0.58 16.36
CA LEU A 162 8.57 0.27 15.37
C LEU A 162 8.35 -0.54 14.08
N TYR A 163 7.14 -0.57 13.60
CA TYR A 163 6.80 -1.19 12.32
C TYR A 163 6.50 -0.09 11.30
N PHE A 164 7.51 0.28 10.51
CA PHE A 164 7.35 1.21 9.40
C PHE A 164 6.64 0.49 8.25
N VAL A 165 5.37 0.77 8.08
CA VAL A 165 4.57 0.23 6.98
C VAL A 165 4.85 0.93 5.66
N GLU A 166 5.37 2.15 5.71
CA GLU A 166 5.89 2.91 4.58
C GLU A 166 7.03 3.81 5.06
N LEU A 167 8.14 3.85 4.31
CA LEU A 167 9.27 4.74 4.55
C LEU A 167 9.80 5.22 3.21
N MET A 168 9.80 6.54 3.01
CA MET A 168 10.27 7.24 1.82
C MET A 168 11.26 8.32 2.23
N ALA A 169 12.42 8.35 1.62
CA ALA A 169 13.44 9.37 1.90
C ALA A 169 14.38 9.53 0.69
N ASP A 170 15.13 10.62 0.68
CA ASP A 170 16.11 10.92 -0.37
C ASP A 170 17.23 9.88 -0.43
N ASP A 171 17.67 9.40 0.74
CA ASP A 171 18.76 8.42 0.89
C ASP A 171 18.66 7.65 2.23
N ASP A 172 19.55 6.70 2.42
CA ASP A 172 19.61 5.86 3.63
C ASP A 172 19.82 6.68 4.91
N ARG A 173 20.64 7.74 4.85
CA ARG A 173 20.90 8.60 6.01
C ARG A 173 19.65 9.38 6.40
N SER A 174 18.92 9.91 5.44
CA SER A 174 17.65 10.62 5.66
C SER A 174 16.59 9.67 6.27
N ALA A 175 16.54 8.43 5.78
CA ALA A 175 15.69 7.39 6.35
C ALA A 175 16.07 7.06 7.81
N GLU A 176 17.37 6.96 8.12
CA GLU A 176 17.87 6.73 9.48
C GLU A 176 17.48 7.88 10.42
N VAL A 177 17.58 9.14 9.98
CA VAL A 177 17.17 10.31 10.77
C VAL A 177 15.69 10.23 11.16
N LEU A 178 14.80 9.82 10.26
CA LEU A 178 13.38 9.63 10.56
C LEU A 178 13.15 8.51 11.58
N MET A 179 13.89 7.41 11.47
CA MET A 179 13.81 6.31 12.44
C MET A 179 14.35 6.72 13.82
N GLU A 180 15.47 7.44 13.86
CA GLU A 180 16.05 8.00 15.09
C GLU A 180 15.06 8.95 15.77
N ALA A 181 14.39 9.84 15.03
CA ALA A 181 13.37 10.74 15.55
C ALA A 181 12.16 9.96 16.10
N ALA A 182 11.68 8.95 15.38
CA ALA A 182 10.61 8.07 15.85
C ALA A 182 11.02 7.33 17.13
N ARG A 183 12.27 6.87 17.23
CA ARG A 183 12.85 6.26 18.41
C ARG A 183 12.89 7.22 19.62
N GLU A 184 13.20 8.49 19.40
CA GLU A 184 13.21 9.50 20.49
C GLU A 184 11.78 9.80 20.98
N LYS A 185 10.80 9.82 20.11
CA LYS A 185 9.39 9.95 20.48
C LYS A 185 8.91 8.73 21.29
N GLU A 186 9.33 7.53 20.88
CA GLU A 186 8.89 6.25 21.47
C GLU A 186 9.95 5.66 22.41
N VAL A 187 10.08 6.23 23.58
CA VAL A 187 11.20 6.10 24.55
C VAL A 187 11.72 4.66 24.80
N ILE A 188 10.86 3.65 24.75
CA ILE A 188 11.21 2.25 25.08
C ILE A 188 11.51 1.37 23.86
N VAL A 189 11.56 1.95 22.68
CA VAL A 189 11.82 1.22 21.44
C VAL A 189 13.32 1.03 21.23
N GLU A 190 13.72 -0.15 20.77
CA GLU A 190 15.10 -0.50 20.43
C GLU A 190 15.24 -1.04 19.02
N ARG A 191 14.14 -1.45 18.39
CA ARG A 191 14.12 -2.11 17.10
C ARG A 191 13.12 -1.46 16.14
N ALA A 192 13.38 -1.61 14.84
CA ALA A 192 12.45 -1.29 13.79
C ALA A 192 12.35 -2.44 12.78
N VAL A 193 11.19 -2.62 12.23
CA VAL A 193 10.94 -3.42 11.03
C VAL A 193 10.46 -2.47 9.96
N ILE A 194 11.20 -2.37 8.87
CA ILE A 194 10.95 -1.39 7.80
C ILE A 194 10.41 -2.14 6.59
N THR A 195 9.34 -1.63 6.00
CA THR A 195 8.84 -2.10 4.71
C THR A 195 9.10 -1.04 3.66
N VAL A 196 9.85 -1.41 2.62
CA VAL A 196 10.16 -0.57 1.46
C VAL A 196 9.79 -1.29 0.17
N GLY A 197 9.60 -0.57 -0.92
CA GLY A 197 9.40 -1.17 -2.24
C GLY A 197 10.63 -1.96 -2.70
N ALA A 198 10.44 -3.08 -3.39
CA ALA A 198 11.55 -3.93 -3.81
C ALA A 198 12.55 -3.20 -4.74
N ALA A 199 12.06 -2.29 -5.59
CA ALA A 199 12.87 -1.46 -6.47
C ALA A 199 13.33 -0.14 -5.84
N GLN A 200 12.95 0.14 -4.58
CA GLN A 200 13.35 1.37 -3.89
C GLN A 200 14.84 1.37 -3.57
N ASN A 201 15.48 2.53 -3.75
CA ASN A 201 16.94 2.66 -3.55
C ASN A 201 17.37 2.65 -2.09
N LEU A 202 16.45 2.79 -1.14
CA LEU A 202 16.76 2.73 0.29
C LEU A 202 17.28 1.35 0.69
N PHE A 203 18.40 1.30 1.40
CA PHE A 203 19.02 0.09 1.94
C PHE A 203 19.18 -1.00 0.89
N LEU A 204 19.82 -0.66 -0.22
CA LEU A 204 20.03 -1.57 -1.35
C LEU A 204 20.71 -2.86 -0.93
N GLY A 205 20.16 -3.98 -1.39
CA GLY A 205 20.68 -5.33 -1.11
C GLY A 205 20.32 -5.87 0.27
N GLU A 206 19.62 -5.09 1.11
CA GLU A 206 19.21 -5.54 2.42
C GLU A 206 17.73 -5.98 2.44
N GLY A 207 17.40 -6.82 3.44
CA GLY A 207 16.07 -7.29 3.71
C GLY A 207 15.61 -8.47 2.87
N THR A 208 14.45 -9.02 3.23
CA THR A 208 13.85 -10.16 2.54
C THR A 208 12.80 -9.65 1.56
N ARG A 209 12.98 -10.00 0.29
CA ARG A 209 11.99 -9.72 -0.77
C ARG A 209 10.76 -10.60 -0.60
N GLN A 210 9.60 -10.00 -0.70
CA GLN A 210 8.30 -10.66 -0.64
C GLN A 210 7.45 -10.22 -1.83
N GLU A 211 6.82 -11.18 -2.50
CA GLU A 211 5.77 -10.90 -3.48
C GLU A 211 4.59 -10.27 -2.73
N TYR A 212 4.05 -9.20 -3.30
CA TYR A 212 3.05 -8.41 -2.59
C TYR A 212 1.78 -8.22 -3.40
N GLY A 213 1.86 -7.56 -4.53
CA GLY A 213 0.69 -7.17 -5.30
C GLY A 213 0.66 -7.73 -6.72
N MET A 214 -0.53 -7.79 -7.27
CA MET A 214 -0.81 -8.30 -8.59
C MET A 214 -1.48 -7.23 -9.45
N ILE A 215 -1.29 -7.31 -10.77
CA ILE A 215 -1.90 -6.43 -11.75
C ILE A 215 -2.56 -7.23 -12.87
N ARG A 216 -3.67 -6.72 -13.38
CA ARG A 216 -4.28 -7.12 -14.65
C ARG A 216 -4.45 -5.89 -15.53
N PHE A 217 -4.07 -6.00 -16.79
CA PHE A 217 -4.28 -4.96 -17.78
C PHE A 217 -5.59 -5.20 -18.53
N ASP A 218 -6.43 -4.19 -18.61
CA ASP A 218 -7.68 -4.18 -19.38
C ASP A 218 -7.53 -3.35 -20.67
N ALA A 219 -6.42 -2.62 -20.81
CA ALA A 219 -5.94 -1.89 -21.99
C ALA A 219 -4.53 -2.36 -22.37
N GLU A 220 -3.82 -1.59 -23.19
CA GLU A 220 -2.44 -1.88 -23.58
C GLU A 220 -1.52 -1.96 -22.35
N PRO A 221 -0.79 -3.07 -22.16
CA PRO A 221 0.15 -3.23 -21.05
C PRO A 221 1.26 -2.18 -21.07
N PHE A 222 1.77 -1.84 -19.89
CA PHE A 222 2.91 -0.95 -19.71
C PHE A 222 3.85 -1.50 -18.63
N ASP A 223 5.08 -1.01 -18.61
CA ASP A 223 6.07 -1.47 -17.64
C ASP A 223 5.73 -0.98 -16.22
N VAL A 224 5.68 -1.93 -15.30
CA VAL A 224 5.43 -1.71 -13.87
C VAL A 224 6.53 -2.32 -12.98
N SER A 225 7.65 -2.75 -13.58
CA SER A 225 8.73 -3.45 -12.89
C SER A 225 9.35 -2.64 -11.73
N GLU A 226 9.36 -1.31 -11.86
CA GLU A 226 9.85 -0.39 -10.85
C GLU A 226 8.72 0.33 -10.10
N SER A 227 7.47 -0.08 -10.32
CA SER A 227 6.34 0.58 -9.69
C SER A 227 6.14 0.13 -8.24
N TYR A 228 5.58 1.02 -7.45
CA TYR A 228 5.29 0.80 -6.03
C TYR A 228 3.78 0.71 -5.77
N LEU A 229 3.38 -0.34 -5.10
CA LEU A 229 2.03 -0.52 -4.60
C LEU A 229 2.08 -0.66 -3.07
N ARG A 230 1.52 0.28 -2.36
CA ARG A 230 1.20 0.20 -0.93
C ARG A 230 0.11 1.23 -0.64
N LEU A 231 -1.14 0.79 -0.53
CA LEU A 231 -2.26 1.70 -0.26
C LEU A 231 -2.76 1.62 1.18
N MET A 232 -2.24 0.65 1.95
CA MET A 232 -2.60 0.44 3.36
C MET A 232 -4.11 0.17 3.54
N LEU A 233 -4.73 -0.42 2.50
CA LEU A 233 -6.13 -0.87 2.47
C LEU A 233 -6.24 -2.37 2.77
N GLU A 234 -5.11 -3.04 2.94
CA GLU A 234 -4.98 -4.44 3.30
C GLU A 234 -5.21 -4.63 4.82
N ASN A 235 -5.77 -5.75 5.18
CA ASN A 235 -6.00 -6.14 6.59
C ASN A 235 -4.74 -6.65 7.26
#